data_0275beb6eae2a0caa394c5c07d2ad0ee
#
_entry.id   0275beb6eae2a0caa394c5c07d2ad0ee
#
_cell.length_a   1.000
_cell.length_b   1.000
_cell.length_c   1.000
_cell.angle_alpha   90.00
_cell.angle_beta   90.00
_cell.angle_gamma   90.00
#
_symmetry.space_group_name_H-M   'P 1'
#
loop_
_entity.id
_entity.type
_entity.pdbx_description
1 polymer ?
#
loop_
_entity_poly.entity_id
_entity_poly.type
_entity_poly.pdbx_seq_one_letter_code
_entity_poly.pdbx_strand_id
1 'polypeptide(L)'
;MQSIIQQRIQESIDAKSAILSHPALIETTEQIARICIVALKAGNKIMFCGNGGSAVDSMHLAAELTGRYYSDRMPLNAEALSADNAFITAVGNDYGFEFIYSRMVKGKGKRGDILFGLSTSGNSANVVEAFKVCREMGITTI
;
A
#
# COMPACT_ATOMS: atom_id res chain seq x y z
N MET A 1 -26.83 10.97 -20.51
CA MET A 1 -25.52 10.28 -20.47
C MET A 1 -24.38 11.29 -20.31
N GLN A 2 -24.25 12.33 -21.16
CA GLN A 2 -23.21 13.36 -21.08
C GLN A 2 -23.17 14.09 -19.71
N SER A 3 -24.32 14.42 -19.14
CA SER A 3 -24.45 15.05 -17.81
C SER A 3 -23.90 14.17 -16.66
N ILE A 4 -24.09 12.86 -16.72
CA ILE A 4 -23.58 11.94 -15.71
C ILE A 4 -22.03 11.87 -15.78
N ILE A 5 -21.45 11.86 -16.98
CA ILE A 5 -20.00 11.87 -17.16
C ILE A 5 -19.41 13.16 -16.57
N GLN A 6 -20.01 14.32 -16.91
CA GLN A 6 -19.58 15.62 -16.38
C GLN A 6 -19.68 15.67 -14.85
N GLN A 7 -20.77 15.15 -14.29
CA GLN A 7 -20.95 15.08 -12.84
C GLN A 7 -19.84 14.26 -12.17
N ARG A 8 -19.51 13.07 -12.69
CA ARG A 8 -18.43 12.21 -12.12
C ARG A 8 -17.05 12.88 -12.20
N ILE A 9 -16.78 13.58 -13.28
CA ILE A 9 -15.55 14.35 -13.41
C ILE A 9 -15.52 15.48 -12.37
N GLN A 10 -16.62 16.21 -12.21
CA GLN A 10 -16.72 17.30 -11.23
C GLN A 10 -16.54 16.79 -9.79
N GLU A 11 -17.21 15.69 -9.42
CA GLU A 11 -17.02 15.05 -8.10
C GLU A 11 -15.54 14.70 -7.83
N SER A 12 -14.81 14.23 -8.83
CA SER A 12 -13.36 13.95 -8.71
C SER A 12 -12.52 15.22 -8.54
N ILE A 13 -12.87 16.30 -9.22
CA ILE A 13 -12.22 17.62 -9.08
C ILE A 13 -12.47 18.17 -7.68
N ASP A 14 -13.72 18.12 -7.22
CA ASP A 14 -14.14 18.64 -5.92
C ASP A 14 -13.42 17.90 -4.78
N ALA A 15 -13.31 16.56 -4.87
CA ALA A 15 -12.58 15.76 -3.91
C ALA A 15 -11.09 16.16 -3.83
N LYS A 16 -10.43 16.36 -4.98
CA LYS A 16 -9.03 16.79 -5.03
C LYS A 16 -8.84 18.22 -4.51
N SER A 17 -9.77 19.11 -4.83
CA SER A 17 -9.79 20.50 -4.31
C SER A 17 -9.95 20.53 -2.79
N ALA A 18 -10.81 19.66 -2.24
CA ALA A 18 -10.99 19.52 -0.81
C ALA A 18 -9.69 19.05 -0.12
N ILE A 19 -8.97 18.06 -0.70
CA ILE A 19 -7.67 17.60 -0.19
C ILE A 19 -6.66 18.77 -0.20
N LEU A 20 -6.56 19.47 -1.32
CA LEU A 20 -5.64 20.61 -1.47
C LEU A 20 -5.89 21.71 -0.44
N SER A 21 -7.14 21.92 -0.08
CA SER A 21 -7.59 22.92 0.92
C SER A 21 -7.53 22.42 2.36
N HIS A 22 -7.01 21.20 2.62
CA HIS A 22 -7.00 20.59 3.95
C HIS A 22 -5.55 20.44 4.46
N PRO A 23 -5.00 21.43 5.21
CA PRO A 23 -3.60 21.45 5.60
C PRO A 23 -3.14 20.17 6.32
N ALA A 24 -3.97 19.61 7.21
CA ALA A 24 -3.63 18.41 7.96
C ALA A 24 -3.43 17.18 7.07
N LEU A 25 -4.16 17.05 5.95
CA LEU A 25 -3.95 15.96 5.00
C LEU A 25 -2.64 16.11 4.23
N ILE A 26 -2.29 17.35 3.87
CA ILE A 26 -1.02 17.64 3.21
C ILE A 26 0.15 17.35 4.16
N GLU A 27 0.06 17.79 5.42
CA GLU A 27 1.07 17.51 6.44
C GLU A 27 1.21 15.99 6.70
N THR A 28 0.10 15.26 6.82
CA THR A 28 0.13 13.80 6.97
C THR A 28 0.83 13.13 5.79
N THR A 29 0.53 13.57 4.56
CA THR A 29 1.18 13.04 3.35
C THR A 29 2.68 13.30 3.36
N GLU A 30 3.11 14.50 3.79
CA GLU A 30 4.53 14.83 3.93
C GLU A 30 5.20 13.95 5.01
N GLN A 31 4.56 13.72 6.14
CA GLN A 31 5.07 12.85 7.20
C GLN A 31 5.25 11.42 6.70
N ILE A 32 4.27 10.88 5.96
CA ILE A 32 4.36 9.56 5.33
C ILE A 32 5.57 9.49 4.39
N ALA A 33 5.73 10.48 3.52
CA ALA A 33 6.86 10.52 2.60
C ALA A 33 8.21 10.54 3.35
N ARG A 34 8.34 11.32 4.43
CA ARG A 34 9.53 11.36 5.28
C ARG A 34 9.84 10.01 5.93
N ILE A 35 8.83 9.32 6.47
CA ILE A 35 8.97 7.98 7.06
C ILE A 35 9.48 6.99 6.00
N CYS A 36 8.91 7.01 4.79
CA CYS A 36 9.35 6.16 3.68
C CYS A 36 10.82 6.42 3.29
N ILE A 37 11.22 7.69 3.18
CA ILE A 37 12.59 8.07 2.87
C ILE A 37 13.57 7.56 3.93
N VAL A 38 13.24 7.71 5.22
CA VAL A 38 14.07 7.23 6.32
C VAL A 38 14.23 5.71 6.28
N ALA A 39 13.13 4.98 6.10
CA ALA A 39 13.15 3.52 6.02
C ALA A 39 14.01 3.03 4.85
N LEU A 40 13.83 3.57 3.66
CA LEU A 40 14.60 3.19 2.47
C LEU A 40 16.09 3.51 2.62
N LYS A 41 16.45 4.68 3.19
CA LYS A 41 17.84 5.03 3.49
C LYS A 41 18.49 4.12 4.52
N ALA A 42 17.71 3.56 5.43
CA ALA A 42 18.17 2.57 6.42
C ALA A 42 18.26 1.13 5.85
N GLY A 43 18.02 0.93 4.56
CA GLY A 43 18.05 -0.39 3.92
C GLY A 43 16.83 -1.26 4.20
N ASN A 44 15.74 -0.66 4.66
CA ASN A 44 14.44 -1.30 4.81
C ASN A 44 13.65 -1.25 3.49
N LYS A 45 12.51 -1.93 3.45
CA LYS A 45 11.65 -1.97 2.28
C LYS A 45 10.26 -1.41 2.55
N ILE A 46 9.57 -1.10 1.46
CA ILE A 46 8.16 -0.74 1.46
C ILE A 46 7.37 -1.88 0.83
N MET A 47 6.41 -2.40 1.57
CA MET A 47 5.46 -3.42 1.12
C MET A 47 4.10 -2.78 0.88
N PHE A 48 3.38 -3.30 -0.11
CA PHE A 48 2.01 -2.87 -0.42
C PHE A 48 1.09 -4.08 -0.44
N CYS A 49 -0.13 -3.93 0.07
CA CYS A 49 -1.17 -4.95 -0.02
C CYS A 49 -2.54 -4.32 -0.22
N GLY A 50 -3.44 -5.08 -0.85
CA GLY A 50 -4.81 -4.67 -1.12
C GLY A 50 -5.55 -5.76 -1.89
N ASN A 51 -6.85 -5.60 -2.08
CA ASN A 51 -7.69 -6.58 -2.78
C ASN A 51 -8.26 -6.01 -4.08
N GLY A 52 -8.49 -6.85 -5.08
CA GLY A 52 -9.09 -6.41 -6.35
C GLY A 52 -8.30 -5.29 -7.02
N GLY A 53 -8.95 -4.15 -7.30
CA GLY A 53 -8.31 -2.95 -7.85
C GLY A 53 -7.16 -2.45 -6.98
N SER A 54 -7.33 -2.46 -5.64
CA SER A 54 -6.27 -2.07 -4.71
C SER A 54 -5.05 -3.03 -4.72
N ALA A 55 -5.22 -4.29 -5.13
CA ALA A 55 -4.10 -5.20 -5.36
C ALA A 55 -3.31 -4.77 -6.61
N VAL A 56 -4.00 -4.33 -7.66
CA VAL A 56 -3.38 -3.79 -8.88
C VAL A 56 -2.65 -2.47 -8.57
N ASP A 57 -3.27 -1.58 -7.80
CA ASP A 57 -2.64 -0.34 -7.34
C ASP A 57 -1.38 -0.63 -6.52
N SER A 58 -1.41 -1.66 -5.65
CA SER A 58 -0.24 -2.12 -4.89
C SER A 58 0.92 -2.54 -5.79
N MET A 59 0.64 -3.30 -6.85
CA MET A 59 1.64 -3.71 -7.84
C MET A 59 2.18 -2.51 -8.62
N HIS A 60 1.30 -1.57 -9.00
CA HIS A 60 1.71 -0.36 -9.69
C HIS A 60 2.66 0.50 -8.83
N LEU A 61 2.30 0.77 -7.58
CA LEU A 61 3.14 1.54 -6.66
C LEU A 61 4.50 0.88 -6.40
N ALA A 62 4.53 -0.44 -6.25
CA ALA A 62 5.78 -1.18 -6.10
C ALA A 62 6.64 -1.07 -7.37
N ALA A 63 6.04 -1.16 -8.56
CA ALA A 63 6.74 -1.02 -9.83
C ALA A 63 7.32 0.39 -10.01
N GLU A 64 6.60 1.44 -9.63
CA GLU A 64 7.10 2.83 -9.68
C GLU A 64 8.31 3.05 -8.76
N LEU A 65 8.36 2.39 -7.61
CA LEU A 65 9.49 2.47 -6.71
C LEU A 65 10.69 1.62 -7.16
N THR A 66 10.46 0.42 -7.67
CA THR A 66 11.51 -0.49 -8.15
C THR A 66 12.00 -0.16 -9.55
N GLY A 67 11.19 0.52 -10.36
CA GLY A 67 11.56 1.05 -11.66
C GLY A 67 12.19 2.45 -11.54
N ARG A 68 11.75 3.39 -12.38
CA ARG A 68 12.37 4.72 -12.40
C ARG A 68 11.42 5.90 -12.16
N TYR A 69 10.13 5.79 -12.34
CA TYR A 69 9.13 6.87 -12.28
C TYR A 69 9.56 8.13 -13.05
N TYR A 70 9.78 9.30 -12.41
CA TYR A 70 10.17 10.54 -13.09
C TYR A 70 11.67 10.65 -13.42
N SER A 71 12.54 9.99 -12.66
CA SER A 71 13.99 10.13 -12.81
C SER A 71 14.67 8.77 -12.86
N ASP A 72 15.73 8.66 -13.67
CA ASP A 72 16.61 7.50 -13.65
C ASP A 72 17.39 7.46 -12.33
N ARG A 73 17.26 6.39 -11.58
CA ARG A 73 17.86 6.20 -10.25
C ARG A 73 18.01 4.72 -9.93
N MET A 74 18.80 4.43 -8.92
CA MET A 74 18.85 3.08 -8.35
C MET A 74 17.46 2.62 -7.90
N PRO A 75 17.09 1.37 -8.21
CA PRO A 75 15.84 0.77 -7.73
C PRO A 75 15.69 0.88 -6.22
N LEU A 76 14.52 1.27 -5.75
CA LEU A 76 14.19 1.26 -4.34
C LEU A 76 13.62 -0.10 -3.94
N ASN A 77 13.88 -0.52 -2.71
CA ASN A 77 13.40 -1.81 -2.22
C ASN A 77 11.91 -1.74 -1.90
N ALA A 78 11.08 -2.20 -2.82
CA ALA A 78 9.63 -2.22 -2.67
C ALA A 78 9.03 -3.49 -3.29
N GLU A 79 7.93 -4.00 -2.71
CA GLU A 79 7.22 -5.16 -3.25
C GLU A 79 5.71 -5.06 -2.98
N ALA A 80 4.92 -5.64 -3.89
CA ALA A 80 3.50 -5.84 -3.69
C ALA A 80 3.26 -7.29 -3.21
N LEU A 81 2.65 -7.45 -2.04
CA LEU A 81 2.35 -8.76 -1.48
C LEU A 81 1.26 -9.51 -2.28
N SER A 82 0.52 -8.81 -3.12
CA SER A 82 -0.49 -9.37 -4.02
C SER A 82 0.08 -9.96 -5.32
N ALA A 83 1.38 -9.87 -5.58
CA ALA A 83 1.98 -10.29 -6.84
C ALA A 83 2.27 -11.81 -6.92
N ASP A 84 2.35 -12.51 -5.81
CA ASP A 84 2.64 -13.94 -5.75
C ASP A 84 1.34 -14.76 -5.70
N ASN A 85 0.78 -15.06 -6.86
CA ASN A 85 -0.47 -15.80 -6.99
C ASN A 85 -0.37 -17.24 -6.43
N ALA A 86 0.78 -17.88 -6.55
CA ALA A 86 0.97 -19.23 -6.02
C ALA A 86 0.87 -19.23 -4.49
N PHE A 87 1.55 -18.28 -3.85
CA PHE A 87 1.45 -18.10 -2.40
C PHE A 87 0.03 -17.75 -1.94
N ILE A 88 -0.64 -16.80 -2.61
CA ILE A 88 -1.99 -16.36 -2.25
C ILE A 88 -2.98 -17.53 -2.32
N THR A 89 -2.93 -18.31 -3.39
CA THR A 89 -3.85 -19.44 -3.57
C THR A 89 -3.57 -20.57 -2.59
N ALA A 90 -2.30 -20.90 -2.34
CA ALA A 90 -1.92 -21.93 -1.37
C ALA A 90 -2.34 -21.52 0.06
N VAL A 91 -1.97 -20.34 0.51
CA VAL A 91 -2.32 -19.85 1.86
C VAL A 91 -3.83 -19.66 2.00
N GLY A 92 -4.49 -19.14 0.98
CA GLY A 92 -5.95 -18.98 0.98
C GLY A 92 -6.68 -20.30 1.13
N ASN A 93 -6.18 -21.38 0.49
CA ASN A 93 -6.73 -22.72 0.59
C ASN A 93 -6.45 -23.37 1.96
N ASP A 94 -5.24 -23.23 2.49
CA ASP A 94 -4.77 -23.99 3.66
C ASP A 94 -5.12 -23.31 4.99
N TYR A 95 -5.16 -21.99 5.02
CA TYR A 95 -5.30 -21.19 6.24
C TYR A 95 -6.47 -20.21 6.22
N GLY A 96 -6.99 -19.88 5.04
CA GLY A 96 -8.01 -18.86 4.83
C GLY A 96 -7.45 -17.58 4.22
N PHE A 97 -8.32 -16.89 3.45
CA PHE A 97 -7.96 -15.70 2.69
C PHE A 97 -7.55 -14.51 3.59
N GLU A 98 -8.04 -14.47 4.82
CA GLU A 98 -7.69 -13.45 5.82
C GLU A 98 -6.22 -13.51 6.24
N PHE A 99 -5.52 -14.63 6.03
CA PHE A 99 -4.13 -14.79 6.47
C PHE A 99 -3.09 -14.61 5.37
N ILE A 100 -3.49 -14.38 4.11
CA ILE A 100 -2.56 -14.31 2.98
C ILE A 100 -1.46 -13.27 3.19
N TYR A 101 -1.82 -12.04 3.56
CA TYR A 101 -0.86 -10.96 3.75
C TYR A 101 -0.09 -11.07 5.07
N SER A 102 -0.77 -11.45 6.16
CA SER A 102 -0.12 -11.60 7.46
C SER A 102 0.96 -12.68 7.45
N ARG A 103 0.74 -13.79 6.75
CA ARG A 103 1.76 -14.84 6.58
C ARG A 103 2.92 -14.36 5.72
N MET A 104 2.66 -13.59 4.67
CA MET A 104 3.72 -13.04 3.83
C MET A 104 4.57 -12.03 4.59
N VAL A 105 3.94 -11.17 5.41
CA VAL A 105 4.65 -10.24 6.31
C VAL A 105 5.54 -10.99 7.30
N LYS A 106 5.04 -12.08 7.92
CA LYS A 106 5.85 -12.92 8.84
C LYS A 106 7.09 -13.52 8.16
N GLY A 107 6.96 -13.92 6.89
CA GLY A 107 8.05 -14.54 6.15
C GLY A 107 9.06 -13.57 5.55
N LYS A 108 8.62 -12.37 5.18
CA LYS A 108 9.44 -11.41 4.40
C LYS A 108 9.73 -10.11 5.13
N GLY A 109 8.91 -9.72 6.10
CA GLY A 109 9.03 -8.44 6.81
C GLY A 109 10.11 -8.48 7.90
N LYS A 110 10.68 -7.33 8.18
CA LYS A 110 11.60 -7.11 9.31
C LYS A 110 11.31 -5.77 9.99
N ARG A 111 11.79 -5.62 11.22
CA ARG A 111 11.68 -4.34 11.94
C ARG A 111 12.22 -3.18 11.12
N GLY A 112 11.47 -2.08 11.07
CA GLY A 112 11.80 -0.88 10.32
C GLY A 112 11.28 -0.86 8.89
N ASP A 113 10.74 -1.97 8.37
CA ASP A 113 10.00 -1.98 7.11
C ASP A 113 8.69 -1.20 7.24
N ILE A 114 8.06 -0.93 6.10
CA ILE A 114 6.75 -0.25 6.03
C ILE A 114 5.78 -1.14 5.26
N LEU A 115 4.53 -1.21 5.73
CA LEU A 115 3.42 -1.82 4.99
C LEU A 115 2.33 -0.78 4.72
N PHE A 116 2.04 -0.55 3.44
CA PHE A 116 0.84 0.15 3.00
C PHE A 116 -0.31 -0.83 2.78
N GLY A 117 -1.44 -0.57 3.45
CA GLY A 117 -2.67 -1.32 3.26
C GLY A 117 -3.69 -0.50 2.48
N LEU A 118 -3.94 -0.88 1.22
CA LEU A 118 -4.91 -0.22 0.36
C LEU A 118 -6.29 -0.88 0.51
N SER A 119 -7.24 -0.17 1.10
CA SER A 119 -8.60 -0.69 1.32
C SER A 119 -9.64 0.43 1.22
N THR A 120 -10.56 0.33 0.27
CA THR A 120 -11.66 1.31 0.12
C THR A 120 -12.64 1.27 1.28
N SER A 121 -12.85 0.09 1.90
CA SER A 121 -13.69 -0.06 3.09
C SER A 121 -12.97 0.25 4.40
N GLY A 122 -11.63 0.29 4.39
CA GLY A 122 -10.82 0.37 5.59
C GLY A 122 -10.88 -0.87 6.51
N ASN A 123 -11.57 -1.95 6.08
CA ASN A 123 -11.95 -3.06 6.97
C ASN A 123 -11.72 -4.45 6.33
N SER A 124 -10.85 -4.56 5.32
CA SER A 124 -10.50 -5.83 4.69
C SER A 124 -9.76 -6.72 5.69
N ALA A 125 -10.33 -7.88 6.03
CA ALA A 125 -9.83 -8.77 7.08
C ALA A 125 -8.34 -9.12 6.90
N ASN A 126 -7.92 -9.45 5.67
CA ASN A 126 -6.53 -9.80 5.37
C ASN A 126 -5.55 -8.62 5.55
N VAL A 127 -5.98 -7.39 5.29
CA VAL A 127 -5.17 -6.18 5.54
C VAL A 127 -5.08 -5.93 7.05
N VAL A 128 -6.20 -6.06 7.77
CA VAL A 128 -6.24 -5.90 9.23
C VAL A 128 -5.34 -6.93 9.93
N GLU A 129 -5.39 -8.21 9.53
CA GLU A 129 -4.51 -9.25 10.07
C GLU A 129 -3.03 -8.98 9.76
N ALA A 130 -2.71 -8.47 8.58
CA ALA A 130 -1.35 -8.05 8.26
C ALA A 130 -0.87 -6.91 9.17
N PHE A 131 -1.72 -5.92 9.46
CA PHE A 131 -1.40 -4.80 10.35
C PHE A 131 -1.14 -5.24 11.80
N LYS A 132 -1.87 -6.25 12.30
CA LYS A 132 -1.61 -6.84 13.62
C LYS A 132 -0.20 -7.42 13.69
N VAL A 133 0.18 -8.21 12.69
CA VAL A 133 1.52 -8.80 12.59
C VAL A 133 2.60 -7.73 12.45
N CYS A 134 2.37 -6.70 11.65
CA CYS A 134 3.31 -5.58 11.51
C CYS A 134 3.60 -4.92 12.86
N ARG A 135 2.57 -4.68 13.68
CA ARG A 135 2.72 -4.10 15.02
C ARG A 135 3.62 -4.96 15.91
N GLU A 136 3.41 -6.28 15.92
CA GLU A 136 4.23 -7.24 16.68
C GLU A 136 5.69 -7.24 16.22
N MET A 137 5.93 -7.09 14.92
CA MET A 137 7.26 -7.13 14.32
C MET A 137 7.99 -5.78 14.30
N GLY A 138 7.33 -4.68 14.71
CA GLY A 138 7.89 -3.33 14.65
C GLY A 138 8.00 -2.80 13.21
N ILE A 139 7.06 -3.16 12.36
CA ILE A 139 6.85 -2.67 11.00
C ILE A 139 5.86 -1.53 11.06
N THR A 140 6.16 -0.41 10.41
CA THR A 140 5.26 0.74 10.35
C THR A 140 4.12 0.45 9.38
N THR A 141 2.88 0.76 9.78
CA THR A 141 1.68 0.60 8.92
C THR A 141 1.12 1.95 8.50
N ILE A 142 0.66 2.03 7.26
CA ILE A 142 0.06 3.21 6.62
C ILE A 142 -1.21 2.77 5.88
#